data_2358e9918a8ab44a696ee512a2c6a986
#
_entry.id   2358e9918a8ab44a696ee512a2c6a986
#
_cell.length_a   1.000
_cell.length_b   1.000
_cell.length_c   1.000
_cell.angle_alpha   90.00
_cell.angle_beta   90.00
_cell.angle_gamma   90.00
#
_symmetry.space_group_name_H-M   'P 1'
#
loop_
_entity.id
_entity.type
_entity.pdbx_description
1 polymer ?
#
loop_
_entity_poly.entity_id
_entity_poly.type
_entity_poly.pdbx_seq_one_letter_code
_entity_poly.pdbx_strand_id
1 'polypeptide(L)'
;MKMLLSILEGCARSRPTNNGTTRRSSLQVALAAITIFAAAFFIAPATARARQVIHKGDVVVVPLSGEVSPSLLMFLRRAEKAAEGGGASAMIFEMDTYGGRLDAAADIVNALNHITIPTYTFINSNAGSAGAIIALATQHIYMAPVSAIGAAAPILPTGEDLPPTAREKTISYWSALIRSSAVRNGHNPDIGEAFMNKEKEVKIGDRVIHPKGTLLTLNAQEATQRINDKPLLADGIADSIVDLAKKAGLKGNIASFVPSGFEQLAFWITALAPFLLLVGIIGAYLEFKIPGASLPGIISAICFALFFLGHYLAGLAGWEVVALFVLGILLVLIEILFFAHSTIVFGVLGVFLMLASLLWAMIDRYPEQPFLPSGKMLALPLLNLFIAIVGSLIVIALLARYLPRTSFYRRFALIDSNPPGPSLAGDARHFETSHPLTPGMQGTAVTILRPSGKARFADHVVDVVTEGEFITPQTPVTVIRTDGMRVVVKSTP
;
A
#
# COMPACT_ATOMS: atom_id res chain seq x y z
N MET A 1 -19.24 -1.78 -19.58
CA MET A 1 -20.27 -1.63 -18.52
C MET A 1 -21.45 -2.58 -18.70
N LYS A 2 -22.10 -2.67 -19.89
CA LYS A 2 -23.23 -3.62 -20.15
C LYS A 2 -22.84 -5.11 -20.06
N MET A 3 -21.63 -5.49 -20.43
CA MET A 3 -21.13 -6.87 -20.34
C MET A 3 -20.81 -7.31 -18.90
N LEU A 4 -20.40 -6.40 -18.03
CA LEU A 4 -20.18 -6.65 -16.60
C LEU A 4 -21.49 -6.87 -15.82
N LEU A 5 -22.55 -6.15 -16.17
CA LEU A 5 -23.89 -6.33 -15.60
C LEU A 5 -24.50 -7.68 -15.98
N SER A 6 -24.28 -8.17 -17.21
CA SER A 6 -24.81 -9.48 -17.65
C SER A 6 -24.12 -10.67 -16.95
N ILE A 7 -22.83 -10.51 -16.57
CA ILE A 7 -22.07 -11.52 -15.81
C ILE A 7 -22.55 -11.58 -14.35
N LEU A 8 -22.87 -10.43 -13.76
CA LEU A 8 -23.41 -10.36 -12.40
C LEU A 8 -24.84 -10.88 -12.28
N GLU A 9 -25.68 -10.66 -13.29
CA GLU A 9 -27.03 -11.22 -13.32
C GLU A 9 -27.06 -12.74 -13.58
N GLY A 10 -26.07 -13.28 -14.32
CA GLY A 10 -25.89 -14.72 -14.53
C GLY A 10 -25.52 -15.49 -13.26
N CYS A 11 -24.75 -14.87 -12.35
CA CYS A 11 -24.36 -15.47 -11.07
C CYS A 11 -25.47 -15.51 -10.02
N ALA A 12 -26.52 -14.68 -10.16
CA ALA A 12 -27.61 -14.60 -9.18
C ALA A 12 -28.69 -15.67 -9.37
N ARG A 13 -28.69 -16.43 -10.48
CA ARG A 13 -29.77 -17.40 -10.83
C ARG A 13 -29.44 -18.88 -10.65
N SER A 14 -28.24 -19.28 -10.23
CA SER A 14 -27.90 -20.69 -9.98
C SER A 14 -28.27 -21.10 -8.55
N ARG A 15 -29.34 -21.92 -8.42
CA ARG A 15 -29.66 -22.61 -7.18
C ARG A 15 -28.57 -23.64 -6.83
N PRO A 16 -28.20 -23.79 -5.56
CA PRO A 16 -27.12 -24.73 -5.19
C PRO A 16 -27.67 -26.18 -5.17
N THR A 17 -27.03 -27.03 -5.94
CA THR A 17 -27.13 -28.48 -5.79
C THR A 17 -25.71 -29.03 -5.57
N ASN A 18 -25.53 -29.66 -4.43
CA ASN A 18 -24.56 -30.69 -4.05
C ASN A 18 -23.06 -30.35 -3.83
N ASN A 19 -22.55 -30.90 -2.74
CA ASN A 19 -21.37 -30.72 -1.91
C ASN A 19 -19.95 -30.83 -2.54
N GLY A 20 -19.81 -30.82 -3.86
CA GLY A 20 -18.49 -30.86 -4.53
C GLY A 20 -18.07 -29.54 -5.20
N THR A 21 -18.99 -28.61 -5.36
CA THR A 21 -18.83 -27.42 -6.22
C THR A 21 -18.34 -26.18 -5.50
N THR A 22 -18.43 -26.10 -4.18
CA THR A 22 -18.10 -24.88 -3.41
C THR A 22 -16.62 -24.57 -3.38
N ARG A 23 -15.73 -25.57 -3.35
CA ARG A 23 -14.26 -25.32 -3.41
C ARG A 23 -13.78 -24.85 -4.80
N ARG A 24 -14.44 -25.28 -5.87
CA ARG A 24 -14.10 -24.82 -7.23
C ARG A 24 -14.64 -23.41 -7.50
N SER A 25 -15.77 -23.03 -6.93
CA SER A 25 -16.36 -21.70 -7.10
C SER A 25 -15.55 -20.61 -6.38
N SER A 26 -15.02 -20.86 -5.20
CA SER A 26 -14.18 -19.89 -4.48
C SER A 26 -12.85 -19.63 -5.19
N LEU A 27 -12.23 -20.66 -5.75
CA LEU A 27 -11.00 -20.51 -6.54
C LEU A 27 -11.25 -19.78 -7.86
N GLN A 28 -12.39 -20.01 -8.51
CA GLN A 28 -12.79 -19.31 -9.72
C GLN A 28 -13.12 -17.84 -9.47
N VAL A 29 -13.77 -17.51 -8.35
CA VAL A 29 -14.05 -16.13 -7.95
C VAL A 29 -12.74 -15.40 -7.60
N ALA A 30 -11.83 -16.06 -6.89
CA ALA A 30 -10.50 -15.49 -6.60
C ALA A 30 -9.68 -15.25 -7.87
N LEU A 31 -9.66 -16.22 -8.79
CA LEU A 31 -9.01 -16.08 -10.10
C LEU A 31 -9.67 -14.97 -10.95
N ALA A 32 -10.99 -14.89 -10.96
CA ALA A 32 -11.73 -13.83 -11.66
C ALA A 32 -11.44 -12.45 -11.06
N ALA A 33 -11.37 -12.31 -9.73
CA ALA A 33 -11.03 -11.06 -9.06
C ALA A 33 -9.57 -10.64 -9.35
N ILE A 34 -8.63 -11.58 -9.34
CA ILE A 34 -7.22 -11.33 -9.73
C ILE A 34 -7.14 -10.92 -11.21
N THR A 35 -7.91 -11.58 -12.08
CA THR A 35 -7.94 -11.28 -13.52
C THR A 35 -8.58 -9.91 -13.77
N ILE A 36 -9.66 -9.57 -13.06
CA ILE A 36 -10.32 -8.26 -13.15
C ILE A 36 -9.41 -7.17 -12.60
N PHE A 37 -8.68 -7.43 -11.50
CA PHE A 37 -7.70 -6.51 -10.93
C PHE A 37 -6.51 -6.30 -11.88
N ALA A 38 -5.95 -7.39 -12.43
CA ALA A 38 -4.90 -7.33 -13.43
C ALA A 38 -5.39 -6.59 -14.69
N ALA A 39 -6.59 -6.90 -15.18
CA ALA A 39 -7.20 -6.21 -16.32
C ALA A 39 -7.46 -4.72 -16.03
N ALA A 40 -7.98 -4.37 -14.86
CA ALA A 40 -8.16 -2.98 -14.44
C ALA A 40 -6.81 -2.25 -14.34
N PHE A 41 -5.78 -2.94 -13.85
CA PHE A 41 -4.42 -2.41 -13.76
C PHE A 41 -3.77 -2.21 -15.13
N PHE A 42 -4.06 -3.06 -16.11
CA PHE A 42 -3.55 -2.94 -17.48
C PHE A 42 -4.42 -2.06 -18.39
N ILE A 43 -5.72 -1.92 -18.11
CA ILE A 43 -6.66 -1.15 -18.94
C ILE A 43 -6.76 0.32 -18.48
N ALA A 44 -6.63 0.61 -17.18
CA ALA A 44 -6.63 1.97 -16.66
C ALA A 44 -5.58 2.90 -17.32
N PRO A 45 -4.34 2.43 -17.63
CA PRO A 45 -3.38 3.27 -18.34
C PRO A 45 -3.70 3.53 -19.82
N ALA A 46 -4.53 2.72 -20.44
CA ALA A 46 -4.84 2.89 -21.87
C ALA A 46 -5.83 4.04 -22.11
N THR A 47 -6.70 4.35 -21.15
CA THR A 47 -7.70 5.43 -21.25
C THR A 47 -7.19 6.77 -20.72
N ALA A 48 -6.15 6.77 -19.88
CA ALA A 48 -5.54 8.00 -19.33
C ALA A 48 -4.45 8.60 -20.25
N ARG A 49 -4.11 7.95 -21.36
CA ARG A 49 -3.23 8.49 -22.38
C ARG A 49 -3.98 9.44 -23.33
N ALA A 50 -4.47 10.55 -22.84
CA ALA A 50 -4.44 11.74 -23.68
C ALA A 50 -2.95 12.10 -23.85
N ARG A 51 -2.34 11.56 -24.92
CA ARG A 51 -0.98 11.89 -25.32
C ARG A 51 -0.97 13.40 -25.54
N GLN A 52 -0.37 14.16 -24.62
CA GLN A 52 -0.16 15.57 -24.85
C GLN A 52 0.68 15.68 -26.12
N VAL A 53 0.08 16.16 -27.19
CA VAL A 53 0.73 16.30 -28.47
C VAL A 53 1.52 17.60 -28.40
N ILE A 54 2.84 17.49 -28.36
CA ILE A 54 3.75 18.63 -28.44
C ILE A 54 4.04 18.81 -29.93
N HIS A 55 3.84 20.03 -30.43
CA HIS A 55 4.10 20.39 -31.81
C HIS A 55 5.49 21.04 -31.93
N LYS A 56 6.03 20.96 -33.14
CA LYS A 56 7.32 21.57 -33.42
C LYS A 56 7.27 23.08 -33.17
N GLY A 57 8.23 23.54 -32.37
CA GLY A 57 8.33 24.95 -31.97
C GLY A 57 7.57 25.35 -30.72
N ASP A 58 6.80 24.46 -30.11
CA ASP A 58 6.13 24.74 -28.84
C ASP A 58 7.13 24.99 -27.69
N VAL A 59 6.72 25.78 -26.72
CA VAL A 59 7.41 25.96 -25.44
C VAL A 59 6.72 25.08 -24.41
N VAL A 60 7.44 24.06 -23.93
CA VAL A 60 6.87 23.07 -23.00
C VAL A 60 7.08 23.51 -21.57
N VAL A 61 5.98 23.65 -20.82
CA VAL A 61 6.01 23.96 -19.39
C VAL A 61 5.85 22.70 -18.57
N VAL A 62 6.79 22.47 -17.65
CA VAL A 62 6.87 21.29 -16.80
C VAL A 62 6.81 21.75 -15.34
N PRO A 63 5.72 21.47 -14.61
CA PRO A 63 5.63 21.81 -13.19
C PRO A 63 6.58 20.92 -12.37
N LEU A 64 7.47 21.56 -11.61
CA LEU A 64 8.30 20.94 -10.58
C LEU A 64 7.84 21.44 -9.21
N SER A 65 6.69 20.94 -8.77
CA SER A 65 6.06 21.34 -7.52
C SER A 65 6.00 20.19 -6.51
N GLY A 66 5.99 20.54 -5.22
CA GLY A 66 5.98 19.59 -4.12
C GLY A 66 7.36 19.03 -3.79
N GLU A 67 7.42 17.82 -3.26
CA GLU A 67 8.66 17.19 -2.82
C GLU A 67 9.49 16.64 -4.00
N VAL A 68 10.79 16.93 -3.98
CA VAL A 68 11.75 16.34 -4.93
C VAL A 68 11.90 14.85 -4.63
N SER A 69 11.45 14.01 -5.56
CA SER A 69 11.30 12.56 -5.38
C SER A 69 11.60 11.79 -6.67
N PRO A 70 11.81 10.47 -6.61
CA PRO A 70 11.96 9.64 -7.80
C PRO A 70 10.75 9.69 -8.74
N SER A 71 9.54 9.90 -8.22
CA SER A 71 8.34 10.08 -9.05
C SER A 71 8.41 11.38 -9.89
N LEU A 72 8.97 12.44 -9.32
CA LEU A 72 9.23 13.69 -10.04
C LEU A 72 10.25 13.49 -11.16
N LEU A 73 11.32 12.71 -10.93
CA LEU A 73 12.27 12.34 -11.97
C LEU A 73 11.61 11.56 -13.12
N MET A 74 10.75 10.59 -12.82
CA MET A 74 10.03 9.83 -13.85
C MET A 74 9.13 10.74 -14.70
N PHE A 75 8.46 11.67 -14.04
CA PHE A 75 7.64 12.69 -14.70
C PHE A 75 8.49 13.57 -15.60
N LEU A 76 9.63 14.08 -15.11
CA LEU A 76 10.58 14.89 -15.85
C LEU A 76 11.08 14.18 -17.10
N ARG A 77 11.59 12.95 -16.99
CA ARG A 77 12.08 12.15 -18.12
C ARG A 77 11.03 11.94 -19.21
N ARG A 78 9.77 11.76 -18.79
CA ARG A 78 8.67 11.65 -19.75
C ARG A 78 8.40 12.97 -20.45
N ALA A 79 8.45 14.09 -19.73
CA ALA A 79 8.29 15.43 -20.30
C ALA A 79 9.43 15.76 -21.27
N GLU A 80 10.68 15.48 -20.89
CA GLU A 80 11.88 15.61 -21.73
C GLU A 80 11.72 14.84 -23.03
N LYS A 81 11.44 13.53 -22.95
CA LYS A 81 11.25 12.68 -24.14
C LYS A 81 10.11 13.16 -25.04
N ALA A 82 9.04 13.70 -24.46
CA ALA A 82 7.93 14.24 -25.22
C ALA A 82 8.28 15.58 -25.88
N ALA A 83 9.00 16.47 -25.17
CA ALA A 83 9.43 17.76 -25.69
C ALA A 83 10.43 17.60 -26.82
N GLU A 84 11.50 16.84 -26.64
CA GLU A 84 12.51 16.61 -27.67
C GLU A 84 11.94 15.84 -28.87
N GLY A 85 11.17 14.76 -28.60
CA GLY A 85 10.52 13.98 -29.68
C GLY A 85 9.44 14.75 -30.43
N GLY A 86 8.81 15.76 -29.83
CA GLY A 86 7.87 16.68 -30.45
C GLY A 86 8.53 17.85 -31.17
N GLY A 87 9.84 18.05 -30.98
CA GLY A 87 10.57 19.18 -31.56
C GLY A 87 10.24 20.53 -30.92
N ALA A 88 10.05 20.53 -29.58
CA ALA A 88 9.85 21.75 -28.82
C ALA A 88 11.01 22.74 -28.98
N SER A 89 10.73 24.04 -28.90
CA SER A 89 11.73 25.09 -29.01
C SER A 89 12.44 25.39 -27.70
N ALA A 90 11.80 25.13 -26.57
CA ALA A 90 12.33 25.32 -25.22
C ALA A 90 11.52 24.53 -24.18
N MET A 91 12.11 24.29 -22.99
CA MET A 91 11.42 23.80 -21.82
C MET A 91 11.50 24.83 -20.68
N ILE A 92 10.37 25.10 -20.03
CA ILE A 92 10.28 25.93 -18.84
C ILE A 92 9.88 25.03 -17.66
N PHE A 93 10.71 24.95 -16.64
CA PHE A 93 10.43 24.25 -15.40
C PHE A 93 9.81 25.23 -14.42
N GLU A 94 8.50 25.13 -14.18
CA GLU A 94 7.79 25.91 -13.18
C GLU A 94 8.03 25.35 -11.81
N MET A 95 8.82 26.05 -11.00
CA MET A 95 9.33 25.53 -9.74
C MET A 95 8.61 26.14 -8.54
N ASP A 96 8.06 25.27 -7.69
CA ASP A 96 7.54 25.60 -6.38
C ASP A 96 7.78 24.42 -5.44
N THR A 97 8.95 24.36 -4.82
CA THR A 97 9.37 23.26 -3.95
C THR A 97 10.21 23.76 -2.77
N TYR A 98 9.99 23.16 -1.63
CA TYR A 98 10.85 23.32 -0.44
C TYR A 98 12.04 22.35 -0.43
N GLY A 99 12.18 21.49 -1.46
CA GLY A 99 13.22 20.50 -1.57
C GLY A 99 12.71 19.07 -1.49
N GLY A 100 13.55 18.17 -1.05
CA GLY A 100 13.24 16.74 -0.92
C GLY A 100 14.50 15.89 -0.95
N ARG A 101 14.42 14.72 -1.57
CA ARG A 101 15.50 13.72 -1.59
C ARG A 101 16.70 14.18 -2.41
N LEU A 102 17.87 14.07 -1.82
CA LEU A 102 19.12 14.42 -2.50
C LEU A 102 19.45 13.50 -3.68
N ASP A 103 19.25 12.18 -3.54
CA ASP A 103 19.50 11.23 -4.63
C ASP A 103 18.60 11.52 -5.85
N ALA A 104 17.31 11.78 -5.62
CA ALA A 104 16.41 12.19 -6.68
C ALA A 104 16.84 13.53 -7.31
N ALA A 105 17.33 14.47 -6.51
CA ALA A 105 17.88 15.73 -7.01
C ALA A 105 19.10 15.52 -7.90
N ALA A 106 20.04 14.62 -7.52
CA ALA A 106 21.19 14.28 -8.35
C ALA A 106 20.76 13.70 -9.70
N ASP A 107 19.82 12.78 -9.69
CA ASP A 107 19.32 12.14 -10.89
C ASP A 107 18.56 13.15 -11.79
N ILE A 108 17.81 14.10 -11.19
CA ILE A 108 17.14 15.18 -11.92
C ILE A 108 18.18 16.12 -12.54
N VAL A 109 19.20 16.55 -11.79
CA VAL A 109 20.30 17.37 -12.32
C VAL A 109 20.99 16.67 -13.48
N ASN A 110 21.25 15.38 -13.38
CA ASN A 110 21.84 14.59 -14.45
C ASN A 110 20.92 14.54 -15.67
N ALA A 111 19.62 14.36 -15.50
CA ALA A 111 18.64 14.35 -16.58
C ALA A 111 18.59 15.73 -17.28
N LEU A 112 18.47 16.82 -16.52
CA LEU A 112 18.44 18.19 -17.07
C LEU A 112 19.71 18.52 -17.85
N ASN A 113 20.88 18.08 -17.41
CA ASN A 113 22.14 18.28 -18.10
C ASN A 113 22.22 17.53 -19.45
N HIS A 114 21.35 16.58 -19.74
CA HIS A 114 21.29 15.86 -21.02
C HIS A 114 20.28 16.46 -22.00
N ILE A 115 19.42 17.38 -21.55
CA ILE A 115 18.44 18.05 -22.43
C ILE A 115 19.18 18.90 -23.47
N THR A 116 18.80 18.71 -24.72
CA THR A 116 19.47 19.35 -25.89
C THR A 116 18.84 20.66 -26.30
N ILE A 117 17.59 20.90 -25.92
CA ILE A 117 16.86 22.14 -26.18
C ILE A 117 17.03 23.15 -25.04
N PRO A 118 16.88 24.47 -25.28
CA PRO A 118 17.00 25.50 -24.26
C PRO A 118 16.13 25.26 -23.04
N THR A 119 16.71 25.36 -21.84
CA THR A 119 16.04 25.10 -20.57
C THR A 119 15.96 26.35 -19.72
N TYR A 120 14.78 26.58 -19.15
CA TYR A 120 14.45 27.72 -18.30
C TYR A 120 13.85 27.22 -17.00
N THR A 121 14.26 27.80 -15.87
CA THR A 121 13.55 27.65 -14.59
C THR A 121 12.77 28.91 -14.30
N PHE A 122 11.49 28.78 -14.05
CA PHE A 122 10.65 29.84 -13.50
C PHE A 122 10.33 29.54 -12.04
N ILE A 123 10.92 30.28 -11.11
CA ILE A 123 10.67 30.13 -9.68
C ILE A 123 9.41 30.90 -9.34
N ASN A 124 8.28 30.17 -9.21
CA ASN A 124 6.97 30.77 -8.95
C ASN A 124 6.86 31.27 -7.50
N SER A 125 7.27 30.42 -6.53
CA SER A 125 7.27 30.78 -5.10
C SER A 125 8.60 30.40 -4.44
N ASN A 126 8.96 29.13 -4.49
CA ASN A 126 10.10 28.60 -3.77
C ASN A 126 10.97 27.67 -4.64
N ALA A 127 12.27 27.85 -4.54
CA ALA A 127 13.27 26.88 -4.98
C ALA A 127 14.21 26.60 -3.79
N GLY A 128 13.66 25.98 -2.75
CA GLY A 128 14.41 25.65 -1.53
C GLY A 128 15.17 24.34 -1.66
N SER A 129 16.29 24.21 -0.94
CA SER A 129 17.04 22.95 -0.80
C SER A 129 17.37 22.30 -2.16
N ALA A 130 16.92 21.08 -2.41
CA ALA A 130 17.09 20.36 -3.67
C ALA A 130 16.59 21.17 -4.89
N GLY A 131 15.55 22.00 -4.72
CA GLY A 131 15.03 22.87 -5.78
C GLY A 131 16.05 23.89 -6.26
N ALA A 132 16.83 24.49 -5.35
CA ALA A 132 17.90 25.43 -5.74
C ALA A 132 19.00 24.75 -6.56
N ILE A 133 19.33 23.51 -6.22
CA ILE A 133 20.33 22.72 -6.96
C ILE A 133 19.81 22.36 -8.35
N ILE A 134 18.55 21.98 -8.45
CA ILE A 134 17.90 21.67 -9.73
C ILE A 134 17.80 22.91 -10.62
N ALA A 135 17.50 24.07 -10.06
CA ALA A 135 17.45 25.33 -10.83
C ALA A 135 18.77 25.66 -11.49
N LEU A 136 19.92 25.40 -10.81
CA LEU A 136 21.27 25.58 -11.36
C LEU A 136 21.61 24.62 -12.51
N ALA A 137 20.80 23.59 -12.74
CA ALA A 137 20.96 22.67 -13.86
C ALA A 137 20.24 23.12 -15.14
N THR A 138 19.56 24.25 -15.13
CA THR A 138 18.95 24.88 -16.31
C THR A 138 19.79 26.08 -16.78
N GLN A 139 19.68 26.42 -18.06
CA GLN A 139 20.50 27.49 -18.66
C GLN A 139 20.06 28.89 -18.22
N HIS A 140 18.76 29.06 -17.94
CA HIS A 140 18.18 30.37 -17.60
C HIS A 140 17.31 30.24 -16.35
N ILE A 141 17.42 31.23 -15.46
CA ILE A 141 16.60 31.31 -14.24
C ILE A 141 15.83 32.62 -14.24
N TYR A 142 14.52 32.55 -14.09
CA TYR A 142 13.62 33.68 -13.87
C TYR A 142 12.87 33.49 -12.56
N MET A 143 12.56 34.57 -11.89
CA MET A 143 11.92 34.55 -10.59
C MET A 143 10.64 35.37 -10.58
N ALA A 144 9.60 34.89 -9.90
CA ALA A 144 8.44 35.69 -9.59
C ALA A 144 8.80 36.81 -8.57
N PRO A 145 8.09 37.95 -8.54
CA PRO A 145 8.44 39.06 -7.64
C PRO A 145 8.55 38.67 -6.18
N VAL A 146 7.72 37.74 -5.73
CA VAL A 146 7.70 37.20 -4.36
C VAL A 146 8.12 35.74 -4.38
N SER A 147 9.41 35.50 -4.57
CA SER A 147 9.98 34.16 -4.61
C SER A 147 11.37 34.12 -3.98
N ALA A 148 11.83 32.94 -3.63
CA ALA A 148 13.14 32.72 -3.02
C ALA A 148 13.82 31.46 -3.56
N ILE A 149 15.18 31.51 -3.60
CA ILE A 149 16.04 30.38 -3.98
C ILE A 149 17.20 30.25 -3.00
N GLY A 150 17.51 29.02 -2.57
CA GLY A 150 18.67 28.76 -1.73
C GLY A 150 18.43 27.73 -0.62
N ALA A 151 19.17 27.90 0.50
CA ALA A 151 19.09 27.09 1.73
C ALA A 151 19.15 25.57 1.46
N ALA A 152 20.19 25.09 0.77
CA ALA A 152 20.30 23.71 0.31
C ALA A 152 21.19 22.83 1.22
N ALA A 153 21.37 23.16 2.50
CA ALA A 153 22.16 22.32 3.40
C ALA A 153 21.52 20.92 3.55
N PRO A 154 22.33 19.86 3.48
CA PRO A 154 21.83 18.52 3.67
C PRO A 154 21.46 18.27 5.15
N ILE A 155 20.25 17.80 5.36
CA ILE A 155 19.71 17.41 6.66
C ILE A 155 19.18 15.97 6.61
N LEU A 156 18.99 15.36 7.77
CA LEU A 156 18.31 14.07 7.87
C LEU A 156 16.81 14.26 7.60
N PRO A 157 16.09 13.20 7.18
CA PRO A 157 14.62 13.26 7.04
C PRO A 157 13.88 13.66 8.32
N THR A 158 14.54 13.54 9.49
CA THR A 158 14.04 14.00 10.78
C THR A 158 14.14 15.51 11.00
N GLY A 159 14.77 16.25 10.06
CA GLY A 159 15.07 17.67 10.20
C GLY A 159 16.34 17.97 11.01
N GLU A 160 17.06 16.96 11.46
CA GLU A 160 18.30 17.13 12.22
C GLU A 160 19.52 17.22 11.30
N ASP A 161 20.58 17.83 11.83
CA ASP A 161 21.88 17.89 11.15
C ASP A 161 22.49 16.49 10.97
N LEU A 162 23.17 16.28 9.84
CA LEU A 162 23.99 15.09 9.64
C LEU A 162 25.14 15.02 10.66
N PRO A 163 25.58 13.80 11.05
CA PRO A 163 26.83 13.64 11.80
C PRO A 163 27.99 14.33 11.08
N PRO A 164 28.95 14.92 11.80
CA PRO A 164 29.99 15.81 11.23
C PRO A 164 30.70 15.22 10.01
N THR A 165 31.20 13.99 10.09
CA THR A 165 31.92 13.33 8.97
C THR A 165 31.00 13.05 7.78
N ALA A 166 29.73 12.64 8.00
CA ALA A 166 28.76 12.43 6.93
C ALA A 166 28.41 13.75 6.25
N ARG A 167 28.21 14.80 7.05
CA ARG A 167 27.93 16.15 6.56
C ARG A 167 29.08 16.66 5.67
N GLU A 168 30.33 16.54 6.12
CA GLU A 168 31.50 16.99 5.37
C GLU A 168 31.62 16.26 4.02
N LYS A 169 31.46 14.92 4.00
CA LYS A 169 31.45 14.13 2.76
C LYS A 169 30.35 14.57 1.83
N THR A 170 29.13 14.72 2.35
CA THR A 170 27.94 15.12 1.57
C THR A 170 28.15 16.51 0.97
N ILE A 171 28.57 17.50 1.77
CA ILE A 171 28.82 18.86 1.28
C ILE A 171 29.92 18.85 0.22
N SER A 172 31.01 18.12 0.41
CA SER A 172 32.13 18.04 -0.55
C SER A 172 31.65 17.48 -1.91
N TYR A 173 30.95 16.35 -1.90
CA TYR A 173 30.41 15.72 -3.11
C TYR A 173 29.43 16.63 -3.86
N TRP A 174 28.44 17.16 -3.13
CA TRP A 174 27.41 18.01 -3.71
C TRP A 174 27.93 19.37 -4.18
N SER A 175 28.89 19.96 -3.46
CA SER A 175 29.58 21.19 -3.92
C SER A 175 30.27 20.97 -5.27
N ALA A 176 30.87 19.80 -5.49
CA ALA A 176 31.46 19.46 -6.79
C ALA A 176 30.41 19.36 -7.89
N LEU A 177 29.29 18.68 -7.64
CA LEU A 177 28.18 18.53 -8.58
C LEU A 177 27.56 19.89 -8.91
N ILE A 178 27.27 20.71 -7.90
CA ILE A 178 26.71 22.05 -8.04
C ILE A 178 27.63 22.95 -8.87
N ARG A 179 28.94 22.99 -8.55
CA ARG A 179 29.91 23.78 -9.33
C ARG A 179 29.94 23.36 -10.80
N SER A 180 29.98 22.04 -11.05
CA SER A 180 30.01 21.52 -12.42
C SER A 180 28.74 21.90 -13.19
N SER A 181 27.57 21.76 -12.56
CA SER A 181 26.29 22.11 -13.18
C SER A 181 26.16 23.62 -13.41
N ALA A 182 26.51 24.44 -12.40
CA ALA A 182 26.50 25.90 -12.51
C ALA A 182 27.40 26.41 -13.64
N VAL A 183 28.66 25.94 -13.70
CA VAL A 183 29.61 26.33 -14.76
C VAL A 183 29.09 25.92 -16.13
N ARG A 184 28.55 24.69 -16.27
CA ARG A 184 27.97 24.21 -17.53
C ARG A 184 26.87 25.11 -18.06
N ASN A 185 26.02 25.60 -17.15
CA ASN A 185 24.84 26.39 -17.50
C ASN A 185 25.06 27.90 -17.42
N GLY A 186 26.31 28.36 -17.19
CA GLY A 186 26.67 29.79 -17.19
C GLY A 186 26.39 30.51 -15.87
N HIS A 187 26.02 29.81 -14.82
CA HIS A 187 25.78 30.40 -13.49
C HIS A 187 27.07 30.53 -12.67
N ASN A 188 27.02 31.39 -11.65
CA ASN A 188 28.14 31.54 -10.74
C ASN A 188 28.23 30.34 -9.76
N PRO A 189 29.32 29.53 -9.83
CA PRO A 189 29.46 28.33 -9.00
C PRO A 189 29.56 28.63 -7.49
N ASP A 190 30.08 29.82 -7.12
CA ASP A 190 30.21 30.20 -5.72
C ASP A 190 28.86 30.48 -5.06
N ILE A 191 27.89 31.03 -5.81
CA ILE A 191 26.50 31.20 -5.37
C ILE A 191 25.88 29.82 -5.10
N GLY A 192 26.03 28.89 -6.04
CA GLY A 192 25.52 27.52 -5.86
C GLY A 192 26.11 26.81 -4.66
N GLU A 193 27.41 26.95 -4.44
CA GLU A 193 28.09 26.36 -3.29
C GLU A 193 27.64 26.98 -1.97
N ALA A 194 27.39 28.30 -1.93
CA ALA A 194 26.91 28.99 -0.72
C ALA A 194 25.47 28.64 -0.34
N PHE A 195 24.65 28.13 -1.25
CA PHE A 195 23.34 27.56 -0.91
C PHE A 195 23.46 26.36 0.01
N MET A 196 24.55 25.58 -0.09
CA MET A 196 24.75 24.34 0.65
C MET A 196 25.75 24.48 1.80
N ASN A 197 26.81 25.28 1.61
CA ASN A 197 27.92 25.37 2.53
C ASN A 197 27.94 26.73 3.24
N LYS A 198 27.57 26.78 4.50
CA LYS A 198 27.59 28.01 5.31
C LYS A 198 28.98 28.60 5.51
N GLU A 199 30.04 27.82 5.34
CA GLU A 199 31.43 28.31 5.45
C GLU A 199 31.94 28.94 4.14
N LYS A 200 31.11 28.90 3.07
CA LYS A 200 31.43 29.54 1.79
C LYS A 200 31.14 31.03 1.86
N GLU A 201 32.17 31.84 1.74
CA GLU A 201 32.04 33.27 1.46
C GLU A 201 31.91 33.51 -0.04
N VAL A 202 30.95 34.34 -0.45
CA VAL A 202 30.79 34.73 -1.85
C VAL A 202 31.27 36.16 -2.03
N LYS A 203 32.29 36.32 -2.87
CA LYS A 203 32.86 37.63 -3.27
C LYS A 203 32.80 37.79 -4.78
N ILE A 204 32.44 38.99 -5.23
CA ILE A 204 32.54 39.38 -6.62
C ILE A 204 33.34 40.69 -6.71
N GLY A 205 34.59 40.59 -7.19
CA GLY A 205 35.57 41.66 -7.02
C GLY A 205 35.84 41.88 -5.54
N ASP A 206 35.85 43.14 -5.11
CA ASP A 206 36.08 43.52 -3.71
C ASP A 206 34.79 43.50 -2.85
N ARG A 207 33.63 43.22 -3.45
CA ARG A 207 32.33 43.21 -2.75
C ARG A 207 32.01 41.84 -2.18
N VAL A 208 31.79 41.79 -0.88
CA VAL A 208 31.24 40.59 -0.20
C VAL A 208 29.73 40.57 -0.45
N ILE A 209 29.27 39.55 -1.15
CA ILE A 209 27.85 39.32 -1.43
C ILE A 209 27.22 38.54 -0.30
N HIS A 210 27.92 37.50 0.20
CA HIS A 210 27.47 36.67 1.31
C HIS A 210 28.63 36.34 2.25
N PRO A 211 28.52 36.65 3.54
CA PRO A 211 29.55 36.33 4.52
C PRO A 211 29.47 34.85 4.92
N LYS A 212 30.53 34.34 5.53
CA LYS A 212 30.54 33.01 6.19
C LYS A 212 29.60 32.98 7.40
N GLY A 213 29.17 31.79 7.74
CA GLY A 213 28.41 31.48 8.97
C GLY A 213 26.92 31.23 8.77
N THR A 214 26.38 31.60 7.62
CA THR A 214 24.96 31.36 7.28
C THR A 214 24.85 30.72 5.90
N LEU A 215 23.70 30.08 5.62
CA LEU A 215 23.38 29.60 4.28
C LEU A 215 22.86 30.76 3.42
N LEU A 216 23.27 30.79 2.17
CA LEU A 216 22.75 31.78 1.23
C LEU A 216 21.29 31.44 0.85
N THR A 217 20.46 32.45 0.88
CA THR A 217 19.12 32.47 0.28
C THR A 217 18.97 33.82 -0.40
N LEU A 218 18.45 33.81 -1.63
CA LEU A 218 18.24 35.03 -2.42
C LEU A 218 16.77 35.20 -2.72
N ASN A 219 16.24 36.40 -2.53
CA ASN A 219 14.95 36.80 -3.10
C ASN A 219 15.12 37.22 -4.56
N ALA A 220 14.03 37.48 -5.27
CA ALA A 220 14.04 37.82 -6.69
C ALA A 220 14.89 39.08 -7.00
N GLN A 221 14.83 40.10 -6.16
CA GLN A 221 15.59 41.35 -6.35
C GLN A 221 17.08 41.13 -6.15
N GLU A 222 17.47 40.37 -5.15
CA GLU A 222 18.87 40.03 -4.88
C GLU A 222 19.45 39.14 -5.99
N ALA A 223 18.71 38.11 -6.42
CA ALA A 223 19.13 37.19 -7.46
C ALA A 223 19.34 37.86 -8.81
N THR A 224 18.54 38.90 -9.12
CA THR A 224 18.64 39.64 -10.40
C THR A 224 19.57 40.84 -10.33
N GLN A 225 20.18 41.12 -9.15
CA GLN A 225 21.13 42.22 -9.01
C GLN A 225 22.29 42.08 -10.01
N ARG A 226 22.58 43.10 -10.77
CA ARG A 226 23.70 43.08 -11.71
C ARG A 226 25.01 43.53 -11.07
N ILE A 227 26.05 42.77 -11.25
CA ILE A 227 27.41 43.07 -10.78
C ILE A 227 28.32 42.83 -11.98
N ASN A 228 29.10 43.84 -12.36
CA ASN A 228 29.95 43.80 -13.57
C ASN A 228 29.17 43.41 -14.84
N ASP A 229 28.00 44.00 -15.03
CA ASP A 229 27.06 43.77 -16.15
C ASP A 229 26.47 42.35 -16.25
N LYS A 230 26.73 41.48 -15.31
CA LYS A 230 26.12 40.14 -15.21
C LYS A 230 25.13 40.07 -14.08
N PRO A 231 24.00 39.38 -14.23
CA PRO A 231 23.12 39.11 -13.11
C PRO A 231 23.83 38.22 -12.09
N LEU A 232 23.51 38.39 -10.80
CA LEU A 232 24.10 37.59 -9.74
C LEU A 232 23.78 36.10 -9.94
N LEU A 233 22.53 35.80 -10.27
CA LEU A 233 22.05 34.44 -10.53
C LEU A 233 20.91 34.40 -11.56
N ALA A 234 19.82 35.14 -11.36
CA ALA A 234 18.64 35.06 -12.18
C ALA A 234 18.68 36.12 -13.29
N ASP A 235 18.30 35.74 -14.52
CA ASP A 235 18.27 36.59 -15.70
C ASP A 235 17.27 37.74 -15.61
N GLY A 236 16.16 37.52 -14.84
CA GLY A 236 15.15 38.54 -14.65
C GLY A 236 14.00 38.11 -13.74
N ILE A 237 13.17 39.13 -13.42
CA ILE A 237 11.92 38.91 -12.72
C ILE A 237 10.81 38.81 -13.75
N ALA A 238 9.89 37.85 -13.58
CA ALA A 238 8.72 37.66 -14.42
C ALA A 238 7.47 37.40 -13.56
N ASP A 239 6.34 38.01 -13.95
CA ASP A 239 5.09 37.83 -13.20
C ASP A 239 4.38 36.51 -13.52
N SER A 240 4.73 35.89 -14.63
CA SER A 240 4.14 34.63 -15.11
C SER A 240 5.02 33.95 -16.14
N ILE A 241 4.72 32.71 -16.46
CA ILE A 241 5.36 31.94 -17.55
C ILE A 241 5.22 32.66 -18.88
N VAL A 242 4.07 33.29 -19.14
CA VAL A 242 3.84 34.07 -20.36
C VAL A 242 4.75 35.29 -20.43
N ASP A 243 4.93 36.00 -19.32
CA ASP A 243 5.83 37.16 -19.20
C ASP A 243 7.30 36.72 -19.34
N LEU A 244 7.68 35.59 -18.72
CA LEU A 244 8.99 34.98 -18.94
C LEU A 244 9.23 34.70 -20.43
N ALA A 245 8.31 33.97 -21.07
CA ALA A 245 8.46 33.61 -22.48
C ALA A 245 8.64 34.87 -23.36
N LYS A 246 7.90 35.94 -23.07
CA LYS A 246 8.04 37.22 -23.75
C LYS A 246 9.40 37.87 -23.51
N LYS A 247 9.87 37.93 -22.27
CA LYS A 247 11.17 38.50 -21.88
C LYS A 247 12.34 37.71 -22.44
N ALA A 248 12.22 36.38 -22.45
CA ALA A 248 13.22 35.48 -23.06
C ALA A 248 13.16 35.41 -24.59
N GLY A 249 12.21 36.08 -25.25
CA GLY A 249 12.05 36.05 -26.70
C GLY A 249 11.62 34.70 -27.27
N LEU A 250 11.01 33.85 -26.46
CA LEU A 250 10.53 32.52 -26.86
C LEU A 250 9.32 32.68 -27.80
N LYS A 251 9.41 32.03 -28.98
CA LYS A 251 8.35 32.01 -29.99
C LYS A 251 7.75 30.64 -30.04
N GLY A 252 6.45 30.52 -29.86
CA GLY A 252 5.74 29.24 -29.91
C GLY A 252 4.53 29.24 -28.98
N ASN A 253 3.70 28.22 -29.07
CA ASN A 253 2.60 28.07 -28.17
C ASN A 253 3.13 27.51 -26.85
N ILE A 254 2.57 27.95 -25.73
CA ILE A 254 2.89 27.43 -24.43
C ILE A 254 2.04 26.16 -24.19
N ALA A 255 2.72 25.03 -24.17
CA ALA A 255 2.10 23.72 -23.91
C ALA A 255 2.46 23.25 -22.48
N SER A 256 1.49 23.19 -21.59
CA SER A 256 1.70 22.71 -20.23
C SER A 256 1.71 21.19 -20.22
N PHE A 257 2.80 20.57 -19.77
CA PHE A 257 2.93 19.14 -19.58
C PHE A 257 2.54 18.78 -18.17
N VAL A 258 1.43 18.05 -18.00
CA VAL A 258 0.89 17.72 -16.69
C VAL A 258 1.28 16.31 -16.24
N PRO A 259 1.44 16.06 -14.91
CA PRO A 259 1.67 14.73 -14.38
C PRO A 259 0.59 13.75 -14.86
N SER A 260 0.99 12.52 -15.17
CA SER A 260 0.02 11.46 -15.46
C SER A 260 -0.62 11.01 -14.14
N GLY A 261 -1.81 10.41 -14.21
CA GLY A 261 -2.48 9.95 -13.01
C GLY A 261 -1.67 8.93 -12.16
N PHE A 262 -0.59 8.36 -12.70
CA PHE A 262 0.27 7.41 -11.98
C PHE A 262 1.14 8.06 -10.92
N GLU A 263 1.71 9.22 -11.18
CA GLU A 263 2.55 9.92 -10.20
C GLU A 263 1.69 10.42 -9.05
N GLN A 264 0.50 10.96 -9.36
CA GLN A 264 -0.47 11.35 -8.34
C GLN A 264 -1.01 10.13 -7.59
N LEU A 265 -1.26 9.02 -8.28
CA LEU A 265 -1.70 7.78 -7.66
C LEU A 265 -0.66 7.24 -6.67
N ALA A 266 0.62 7.23 -7.05
CA ALA A 266 1.71 6.80 -6.16
C ALA A 266 1.74 7.66 -4.88
N PHE A 267 1.63 8.98 -5.01
CA PHE A 267 1.56 9.89 -3.87
C PHE A 267 0.40 9.56 -2.93
N TRP A 268 -0.82 9.38 -3.47
CA TRP A 268 -1.99 9.05 -2.65
C TRP A 268 -1.90 7.66 -2.01
N ILE A 269 -1.36 6.66 -2.72
CA ILE A 269 -1.19 5.31 -2.20
C ILE A 269 -0.20 5.30 -1.03
N THR A 270 0.94 6.00 -1.15
CA THR A 270 1.93 6.07 -0.07
C THR A 270 1.40 6.85 1.14
N ALA A 271 0.64 7.93 0.91
CA ALA A 271 -0.01 8.66 2.00
C ALA A 271 -1.07 7.81 2.74
N LEU A 272 -1.74 6.90 2.03
CA LEU A 272 -2.73 5.99 2.59
C LEU A 272 -2.13 4.69 3.15
N ALA A 273 -0.81 4.52 3.13
CA ALA A 273 -0.14 3.29 3.54
C ALA A 273 -0.60 2.74 4.91
N PRO A 274 -0.69 3.53 6.01
CA PRO A 274 -1.17 3.01 7.30
C PRO A 274 -2.59 2.44 7.23
N PHE A 275 -3.47 3.07 6.46
CA PHE A 275 -4.85 2.61 6.25
C PHE A 275 -4.89 1.33 5.40
N LEU A 276 -4.10 1.24 4.34
CA LEU A 276 -3.99 0.03 3.51
C LEU A 276 -3.49 -1.16 4.33
N LEU A 277 -2.48 -0.95 5.18
CA LEU A 277 -1.97 -1.97 6.09
C LEU A 277 -3.05 -2.40 7.10
N LEU A 278 -3.76 -1.45 7.71
CA LEU A 278 -4.83 -1.73 8.65
C LEU A 278 -5.92 -2.60 8.02
N VAL A 279 -6.44 -2.21 6.85
CA VAL A 279 -7.48 -2.97 6.13
C VAL A 279 -6.95 -4.31 5.65
N GLY A 280 -5.70 -4.37 5.17
CA GLY A 280 -5.03 -5.60 4.75
C GLY A 280 -4.92 -6.62 5.89
N ILE A 281 -4.48 -6.20 7.07
CA ILE A 281 -4.35 -7.07 8.25
C ILE A 281 -5.73 -7.57 8.72
N ILE A 282 -6.73 -6.69 8.77
CA ILE A 282 -8.10 -7.08 9.14
C ILE A 282 -8.67 -8.09 8.15
N GLY A 283 -8.50 -7.84 6.85
CA GLY A 283 -8.98 -8.75 5.81
C GLY A 283 -8.32 -10.13 5.88
N ALA A 284 -7.00 -10.18 6.10
CA ALA A 284 -6.26 -11.44 6.30
C ALA A 284 -6.76 -12.21 7.52
N TYR A 285 -6.99 -11.51 8.64
CA TYR A 285 -7.55 -12.13 9.85
C TYR A 285 -8.96 -12.70 9.62
N LEU A 286 -9.83 -11.95 8.95
CA LEU A 286 -11.20 -12.40 8.68
C LEU A 286 -11.22 -13.62 7.75
N GLU A 287 -10.38 -13.64 6.71
CA GLU A 287 -10.23 -14.81 5.82
C GLU A 287 -9.73 -16.04 6.57
N PHE A 288 -8.79 -15.85 7.50
CA PHE A 288 -8.30 -16.93 8.36
C PHE A 288 -9.38 -17.49 9.30
N LYS A 289 -10.23 -16.61 9.85
CA LYS A 289 -11.30 -16.99 10.79
C LYS A 289 -12.53 -17.57 10.12
N ILE A 290 -12.82 -17.17 8.90
CA ILE A 290 -14.00 -17.60 8.12
C ILE A 290 -13.52 -18.08 6.75
N PRO A 291 -12.83 -19.25 6.70
CA PRO A 291 -12.26 -19.74 5.47
C PRO A 291 -13.36 -20.01 4.44
N GLY A 292 -13.18 -19.46 3.23
CA GLY A 292 -14.14 -19.59 2.13
C GLY A 292 -15.06 -18.38 1.93
N ALA A 293 -14.99 -17.34 2.77
CA ALA A 293 -15.66 -16.07 2.51
C ALA A 293 -15.06 -15.36 1.29
N SER A 294 -13.78 -15.61 0.98
CA SER A 294 -12.99 -15.11 -0.16
C SER A 294 -12.89 -13.59 -0.29
N LEU A 295 -13.95 -12.85 0.01
CA LEU A 295 -14.00 -11.40 -0.12
C LEU A 295 -13.01 -10.67 0.82
N PRO A 296 -12.91 -10.98 2.12
CA PRO A 296 -11.92 -10.36 3.01
C PRO A 296 -10.49 -10.65 2.55
N GLY A 297 -10.20 -11.88 2.12
CA GLY A 297 -8.89 -12.27 1.58
C GLY A 297 -8.51 -11.52 0.32
N ILE A 298 -9.47 -11.34 -0.60
CA ILE A 298 -9.27 -10.54 -1.83
C ILE A 298 -8.97 -9.09 -1.48
N ILE A 299 -9.75 -8.48 -0.57
CA ILE A 299 -9.51 -7.10 -0.11
C ILE A 299 -8.12 -6.97 0.52
N SER A 300 -7.73 -7.94 1.36
CA SER A 300 -6.40 -8.00 1.95
C SER A 300 -5.30 -8.01 0.90
N ALA A 301 -5.41 -8.91 -0.09
CA ALA A 301 -4.44 -9.03 -1.17
C ALA A 301 -4.34 -7.74 -2.00
N ILE A 302 -5.47 -7.09 -2.29
CA ILE A 302 -5.51 -5.80 -2.99
C ILE A 302 -4.81 -4.72 -2.16
N CYS A 303 -5.08 -4.63 -0.87
CA CYS A 303 -4.47 -3.63 0.01
C CYS A 303 -2.95 -3.78 0.08
N PHE A 304 -2.43 -5.00 0.26
CA PHE A 304 -0.99 -5.25 0.25
C PHE A 304 -0.37 -5.02 -1.13
N ALA A 305 -1.05 -5.41 -2.21
CA ALA A 305 -0.57 -5.14 -3.57
C ALA A 305 -0.48 -3.64 -3.85
N LEU A 306 -1.48 -2.86 -3.47
CA LEU A 306 -1.47 -1.40 -3.58
C LEU A 306 -0.37 -0.79 -2.71
N PHE A 307 -0.20 -1.26 -1.48
CA PHE A 307 0.87 -0.82 -0.59
C PHE A 307 2.24 -0.98 -1.25
N PHE A 308 2.59 -2.18 -1.71
CA PHE A 308 3.88 -2.44 -2.36
C PHE A 308 4.01 -1.68 -3.68
N LEU A 309 2.95 -1.60 -4.48
CA LEU A 309 2.95 -0.83 -5.73
C LEU A 309 3.24 0.65 -5.48
N GLY A 310 2.59 1.27 -4.49
CA GLY A 310 2.82 2.68 -4.14
C GLY A 310 4.26 2.93 -3.73
N HIS A 311 4.83 2.07 -2.87
CA HIS A 311 6.22 2.20 -2.41
C HIS A 311 7.22 1.88 -3.52
N TYR A 312 6.92 0.96 -4.43
CA TYR A 312 7.72 0.68 -5.63
C TYR A 312 7.75 1.89 -6.58
N LEU A 313 6.58 2.47 -6.88
CA LEU A 313 6.49 3.67 -7.73
C LEU A 313 7.13 4.91 -7.09
N ALA A 314 7.12 4.99 -5.77
CA ALA A 314 7.84 6.02 -5.01
C ALA A 314 9.36 5.77 -4.94
N GLY A 315 9.86 4.64 -5.45
CA GLY A 315 11.28 4.28 -5.40
C GLY A 315 11.79 3.88 -4.01
N LEU A 316 10.89 3.54 -3.09
CA LEU A 316 11.22 3.14 -1.72
C LEU A 316 11.41 1.63 -1.58
N ALA A 317 10.70 0.84 -2.37
CA ALA A 317 10.71 -0.63 -2.32
C ALA A 317 11.09 -1.22 -3.68
N GLY A 318 11.91 -2.28 -3.66
CA GLY A 318 12.20 -3.10 -4.83
C GLY A 318 11.41 -4.42 -4.82
N TRP A 319 11.63 -5.25 -5.83
CA TRP A 319 10.99 -6.58 -5.94
C TRP A 319 11.41 -7.55 -4.83
N GLU A 320 12.60 -7.36 -4.28
CA GLU A 320 13.14 -8.16 -3.17
C GLU A 320 12.28 -8.09 -1.93
N VAL A 321 11.69 -6.92 -1.65
CA VAL A 321 10.82 -6.72 -0.49
C VAL A 321 9.49 -7.45 -0.68
N VAL A 322 8.93 -7.42 -1.88
CA VAL A 322 7.71 -8.17 -2.23
C VAL A 322 7.97 -9.68 -2.11
N ALA A 323 9.11 -10.15 -2.63
CA ALA A 323 9.50 -11.55 -2.54
C ALA A 323 9.64 -12.02 -1.08
N LEU A 324 10.22 -11.18 -0.21
CA LEU A 324 10.34 -11.46 1.23
C LEU A 324 8.97 -11.58 1.91
N PHE A 325 8.01 -10.71 1.55
CA PHE A 325 6.64 -10.77 2.04
C PHE A 325 5.93 -12.06 1.62
N VAL A 326 6.04 -12.41 0.33
CA VAL A 326 5.46 -13.66 -0.21
C VAL A 326 6.09 -14.88 0.45
N LEU A 327 7.41 -14.88 0.67
CA LEU A 327 8.08 -15.95 1.41
C LEU A 327 7.52 -16.08 2.83
N GLY A 328 7.28 -14.96 3.51
CA GLY A 328 6.63 -14.95 4.82
C GLY A 328 5.24 -15.60 4.79
N ILE A 329 4.41 -15.28 3.79
CA ILE A 329 3.10 -15.92 3.60
C ILE A 329 3.25 -17.42 3.38
N LEU A 330 4.19 -17.85 2.54
CA LEU A 330 4.42 -19.26 2.27
C LEU A 330 4.82 -20.04 3.52
N LEU A 331 5.68 -19.48 4.37
CA LEU A 331 6.06 -20.10 5.64
C LEU A 331 4.86 -20.26 6.59
N VAL A 332 4.01 -19.25 6.69
CA VAL A 332 2.78 -19.35 7.49
C VAL A 332 1.85 -20.43 6.93
N LEU A 333 1.71 -20.52 5.60
CA LEU A 333 0.90 -21.55 4.98
C LEU A 333 1.47 -22.95 5.18
N ILE A 334 2.79 -23.11 5.10
CA ILE A 334 3.47 -24.41 5.36
C ILE A 334 3.20 -24.84 6.81
N GLU A 335 3.32 -23.94 7.79
CA GLU A 335 2.99 -24.22 9.19
C GLU A 335 1.55 -24.73 9.35
N ILE A 336 0.59 -24.01 8.76
CA ILE A 336 -0.84 -24.37 8.86
C ILE A 336 -1.16 -25.70 8.19
N LEU A 337 -0.57 -25.96 7.01
CA LEU A 337 -0.91 -27.14 6.20
C LEU A 337 -0.21 -28.41 6.66
N PHE A 338 1.05 -28.31 7.13
CA PHE A 338 1.90 -29.47 7.40
C PHE A 338 2.25 -29.62 8.87
N PHE A 339 2.28 -28.54 9.66
CA PHE A 339 2.81 -28.55 11.02
C PHE A 339 1.85 -28.03 12.09
N ALA A 340 0.57 -27.78 11.75
CA ALA A 340 -0.44 -27.09 12.61
C ALA A 340 -0.55 -27.60 14.05
N HIS A 341 -0.02 -28.78 14.37
CA HIS A 341 -0.07 -29.38 15.72
C HIS A 341 1.30 -29.78 16.27
N SER A 342 2.39 -29.53 15.57
CA SER A 342 3.73 -29.99 15.97
C SER A 342 4.72 -28.87 16.26
N THR A 343 4.67 -27.76 15.50
CA THR A 343 5.57 -26.62 15.67
C THR A 343 4.81 -25.31 15.48
N ILE A 344 5.44 -24.19 15.87
CA ILE A 344 4.98 -22.83 15.57
C ILE A 344 6.09 -22.00 14.89
N VAL A 345 7.22 -22.68 14.57
CA VAL A 345 8.46 -22.01 14.18
C VAL A 345 8.32 -21.33 12.82
N PHE A 346 7.78 -22.04 11.82
CA PHE A 346 7.60 -21.47 10.48
C PHE A 346 6.57 -20.36 10.47
N GLY A 347 5.51 -20.48 11.29
CA GLY A 347 4.49 -19.45 11.43
C GLY A 347 5.06 -18.16 12.02
N VAL A 348 5.81 -18.26 13.13
CA VAL A 348 6.45 -17.11 13.76
C VAL A 348 7.50 -16.46 12.82
N LEU A 349 8.34 -17.28 12.18
CA LEU A 349 9.31 -16.78 11.21
C LEU A 349 8.63 -16.12 10.02
N GLY A 350 7.54 -16.70 9.51
CA GLY A 350 6.78 -16.14 8.41
C GLY A 350 6.18 -14.77 8.75
N VAL A 351 5.54 -14.64 9.93
CA VAL A 351 5.03 -13.35 10.40
C VAL A 351 6.14 -12.33 10.60
N PHE A 352 7.28 -12.74 11.15
CA PHE A 352 8.45 -11.87 11.30
C PHE A 352 8.94 -11.35 9.94
N LEU A 353 9.08 -12.22 8.94
CA LEU A 353 9.48 -11.82 7.60
C LEU A 353 8.48 -10.88 6.93
N MET A 354 7.17 -11.11 7.11
CA MET A 354 6.14 -10.21 6.61
C MET A 354 6.26 -8.82 7.23
N LEU A 355 6.38 -8.73 8.56
CA LEU A 355 6.53 -7.44 9.26
C LEU A 355 7.84 -6.74 8.89
N ALA A 356 8.93 -7.48 8.80
CA ALA A 356 10.23 -6.96 8.36
C ALA A 356 10.17 -6.41 6.94
N SER A 357 9.47 -7.12 6.04
CA SER A 357 9.25 -6.68 4.66
C SER A 357 8.42 -5.39 4.60
N LEU A 358 7.31 -5.31 5.32
CA LEU A 358 6.47 -4.10 5.38
C LEU A 358 7.24 -2.90 5.93
N LEU A 359 7.99 -3.11 7.00
CA LEU A 359 8.85 -2.08 7.59
C LEU A 359 9.91 -1.63 6.59
N TRP A 360 10.60 -2.58 5.95
CA TRP A 360 11.67 -2.30 4.99
C TRP A 360 11.17 -1.54 3.76
N ALA A 361 9.95 -1.85 3.29
CA ALA A 361 9.32 -1.15 2.17
C ALA A 361 9.09 0.35 2.45
N MET A 362 8.96 0.74 3.72
CA MET A 362 8.69 2.13 4.13
C MET A 362 9.94 2.93 4.44
N ILE A 363 11.14 2.29 4.46
CA ILE A 363 12.39 2.95 4.78
C ILE A 363 12.96 3.57 3.51
N ASP A 364 13.21 4.88 3.57
CA ASP A 364 13.92 5.60 2.52
C ASP A 364 15.42 5.31 2.61
N ARG A 365 15.95 4.56 1.64
CA ARG A 365 17.35 4.13 1.62
C ARG A 365 18.11 4.72 0.45
N TYR A 366 19.31 5.20 0.77
CA TYR A 366 20.27 5.65 -0.23
C TYR A 366 21.30 4.55 -0.51
N PRO A 367 21.81 4.44 -1.73
CA PRO A 367 22.78 3.39 -2.11
C PRO A 367 24.07 3.34 -1.27
N GLU A 368 24.46 4.47 -0.66
CA GLU A 368 25.69 4.58 0.15
C GLU A 368 25.48 4.44 1.66
N GLN A 369 24.24 4.16 2.09
CA GLN A 369 23.94 4.03 3.52
C GLN A 369 24.29 2.64 4.05
N PRO A 370 24.65 2.50 5.35
CA PRO A 370 24.87 1.21 5.99
C PRO A 370 23.65 0.29 5.81
N PHE A 371 23.89 -1.01 5.74
CA PHE A 371 22.82 -2.00 5.57
C PHE A 371 21.75 -1.88 6.66
N LEU A 372 22.15 -1.62 7.91
CA LEU A 372 21.22 -1.41 9.03
C LEU A 372 20.82 0.07 9.11
N PRO A 373 19.50 0.38 8.98
CA PRO A 373 19.01 1.74 9.10
C PRO A 373 19.19 2.27 10.51
N SER A 374 19.46 3.57 10.64
CA SER A 374 19.55 4.23 11.95
C SER A 374 18.18 4.25 12.65
N GLY A 375 18.17 4.31 13.98
CA GLY A 375 16.93 4.33 14.75
C GLY A 375 16.00 5.50 14.36
N LYS A 376 16.54 6.62 13.91
CA LYS A 376 15.76 7.77 13.44
C LYS A 376 15.04 7.50 12.11
N MET A 377 15.66 6.79 11.20
CA MET A 377 15.04 6.38 9.93
C MET A 377 13.89 5.38 10.14
N LEU A 378 13.96 4.62 11.22
CA LEU A 378 12.95 3.64 11.60
C LEU A 378 11.74 4.26 12.31
N ALA A 379 11.87 5.46 12.88
CA ALA A 379 10.86 6.04 13.77
C ALA A 379 9.48 6.20 13.08
N LEU A 380 9.41 6.85 11.93
CA LEU A 380 8.16 7.03 11.19
C LEU A 380 7.60 5.73 10.62
N PRO A 381 8.37 4.87 9.93
CA PRO A 381 7.92 3.55 9.50
C PRO A 381 7.40 2.68 10.65
N LEU A 382 8.10 2.63 11.77
CA LEU A 382 7.66 1.90 12.95
C LEU A 382 6.38 2.47 13.54
N LEU A 383 6.25 3.79 13.62
CA LEU A 383 5.03 4.45 14.09
C LEU A 383 3.83 4.10 13.20
N ASN A 384 3.99 4.19 11.88
CA ASN A 384 2.94 3.87 10.92
C ASN A 384 2.53 2.39 11.01
N LEU A 385 3.51 1.48 11.09
CA LEU A 385 3.25 0.06 11.25
C LEU A 385 2.60 -0.24 12.61
N PHE A 386 3.04 0.41 13.68
CA PHE A 386 2.45 0.31 15.00
C PHE A 386 0.98 0.77 15.01
N ILE A 387 0.69 1.93 14.42
CA ILE A 387 -0.69 2.44 14.28
C ILE A 387 -1.56 1.45 13.49
N ALA A 388 -1.04 0.91 12.38
CA ALA A 388 -1.75 -0.07 11.58
C ALA A 388 -2.03 -1.37 12.37
N ILE A 389 -1.05 -1.90 13.09
CA ILE A 389 -1.19 -3.13 13.89
C ILE A 389 -2.15 -2.89 15.06
N VAL A 390 -1.92 -1.86 15.88
CA VAL A 390 -2.78 -1.57 17.04
C VAL A 390 -4.19 -1.26 16.60
N GLY A 391 -4.36 -0.43 15.56
CA GLY A 391 -5.66 -0.13 14.98
C GLY A 391 -6.37 -1.38 14.48
N SER A 392 -5.66 -2.27 13.77
CA SER A 392 -6.24 -3.53 13.31
C SER A 392 -6.64 -4.46 14.48
N LEU A 393 -5.82 -4.55 15.52
CA LEU A 393 -6.15 -5.35 16.71
C LEU A 393 -7.40 -4.82 17.43
N ILE A 394 -7.55 -3.51 17.56
CA ILE A 394 -8.76 -2.89 18.13
C ILE A 394 -9.98 -3.25 17.28
N VAL A 395 -9.90 -3.05 15.97
CA VAL A 395 -11.02 -3.37 15.07
C VAL A 395 -11.32 -4.87 15.08
N ILE A 396 -10.31 -5.73 15.08
CA ILE A 396 -10.48 -7.19 15.19
C ILE A 396 -11.16 -7.56 16.50
N ALA A 397 -10.77 -6.97 17.62
CA ALA A 397 -11.41 -7.22 18.93
C ALA A 397 -12.90 -6.78 18.92
N LEU A 398 -13.20 -5.63 18.32
CA LEU A 398 -14.57 -5.16 18.13
C LEU A 398 -15.36 -6.10 17.22
N LEU A 399 -14.79 -6.49 16.08
CA LEU A 399 -15.42 -7.44 15.16
C LEU A 399 -15.64 -8.80 15.84
N ALA A 400 -14.66 -9.33 16.55
CA ALA A 400 -14.80 -10.60 17.28
C ALA A 400 -15.95 -10.57 18.31
N ARG A 401 -16.18 -9.39 18.92
CA ARG A 401 -17.27 -9.21 19.90
C ARG A 401 -18.64 -9.04 19.24
N TYR A 402 -18.72 -8.28 18.14
CA TYR A 402 -20.00 -7.87 17.54
C TYR A 402 -20.38 -8.69 16.29
N LEU A 403 -19.40 -9.14 15.51
CA LEU A 403 -19.63 -9.86 14.23
C LEU A 403 -20.49 -11.13 14.39
N PRO A 404 -20.32 -11.99 15.42
CA PRO A 404 -21.12 -13.18 15.59
C PRO A 404 -22.63 -12.90 15.78
N ARG A 405 -22.96 -11.66 16.18
CA ARG A 405 -24.37 -11.23 16.40
C ARG A 405 -25.03 -10.70 15.13
N THR A 406 -24.28 -10.54 14.04
CA THR A 406 -24.79 -9.95 12.79
C THR A 406 -25.37 -11.01 11.87
N SER A 407 -26.41 -10.63 11.09
CA SER A 407 -26.98 -11.46 10.03
C SER A 407 -25.96 -11.77 8.92
N PHE A 408 -24.96 -10.90 8.75
CA PHE A 408 -23.86 -11.08 7.82
C PHE A 408 -23.01 -12.30 8.18
N TYR A 409 -22.58 -12.41 9.44
CA TYR A 409 -21.79 -13.55 9.89
C TYR A 409 -22.55 -14.87 9.69
N ARG A 410 -23.86 -14.90 9.98
CA ARG A 410 -24.70 -16.08 9.80
C ARG A 410 -24.87 -16.52 8.34
N ARG A 411 -24.70 -15.64 7.38
CA ARG A 411 -24.74 -15.97 5.94
C ARG A 411 -23.42 -16.53 5.40
N PHE A 412 -22.30 -16.15 5.97
CA PHE A 412 -20.96 -16.51 5.46
C PHE A 412 -20.22 -17.53 6.35
N ALA A 413 -20.53 -17.59 7.66
CA ALA A 413 -20.12 -18.73 8.45
C ALA A 413 -20.85 -19.96 7.90
N LEU A 414 -20.08 -20.95 7.44
CA LEU A 414 -20.59 -22.30 7.27
C LEU A 414 -20.99 -22.81 8.65
N ILE A 415 -22.15 -22.34 9.13
CA ILE A 415 -22.85 -23.06 10.17
C ILE A 415 -23.13 -24.38 9.48
N ASP A 416 -22.60 -25.47 10.06
CA ASP A 416 -23.02 -26.81 9.72
C ASP A 416 -24.54 -26.77 9.58
N SER A 417 -24.99 -26.67 8.35
CA SER A 417 -26.38 -26.80 7.98
C SER A 417 -26.70 -28.30 7.87
N ASN A 418 -26.25 -29.07 8.86
CA ASN A 418 -27.14 -30.10 9.32
C ASN A 418 -28.27 -29.29 9.95
N PRO A 419 -29.45 -29.17 9.31
CA PRO A 419 -30.62 -28.85 10.09
C PRO A 419 -30.54 -29.90 11.21
N PRO A 420 -30.64 -29.53 12.48
CA PRO A 420 -30.86 -30.53 13.49
C PRO A 420 -32.02 -31.32 12.93
N GLY A 421 -31.72 -32.59 12.52
CA GLY A 421 -32.79 -33.50 12.11
C GLY A 421 -33.80 -33.35 13.21
N PRO A 422 -35.14 -33.32 12.92
CA PRO A 422 -36.16 -32.76 13.80
C PRO A 422 -35.72 -32.93 15.24
N SER A 423 -35.34 -31.80 15.82
CA SER A 423 -34.59 -31.78 17.06
C SER A 423 -35.43 -32.43 18.10
N LEU A 424 -35.13 -33.67 18.38
CA LEU A 424 -35.55 -34.32 19.65
C LEU A 424 -34.83 -33.66 20.85
N ALA A 425 -34.12 -32.52 20.65
CA ALA A 425 -33.52 -31.65 21.65
C ALA A 425 -34.58 -30.79 22.40
N GLY A 426 -35.84 -30.88 22.02
CA GLY A 426 -36.94 -30.34 22.82
C GLY A 426 -37.13 -31.07 24.16
N ASP A 427 -36.76 -32.34 24.24
CA ASP A 427 -37.07 -33.17 25.41
C ASP A 427 -35.87 -33.49 26.28
N ALA A 428 -34.65 -33.12 25.92
CA ALA A 428 -33.47 -33.40 26.76
C ALA A 428 -33.39 -32.58 28.09
N ARG A 429 -34.26 -31.57 28.25
CA ARG A 429 -34.36 -30.80 29.51
C ARG A 429 -35.36 -31.31 30.52
N HIS A 430 -36.04 -32.43 30.23
CA HIS A 430 -37.01 -33.04 31.16
C HIS A 430 -36.61 -34.44 31.69
N PHE A 431 -35.32 -34.82 31.54
CA PHE A 431 -34.86 -36.13 32.04
C PHE A 431 -34.44 -36.14 33.51
N GLU A 432 -34.69 -35.07 34.25
CA GLU A 432 -34.28 -35.04 35.67
C GLU A 432 -35.38 -35.47 36.69
N THR A 433 -36.59 -35.68 36.28
CA THR A 433 -37.60 -36.14 37.21
C THR A 433 -38.75 -36.87 36.52
N SER A 434 -38.61 -38.14 36.20
CA SER A 434 -39.80 -39.01 36.15
C SER A 434 -39.43 -40.48 36.00
N HIS A 435 -39.66 -41.22 36.99
CA HIS A 435 -39.75 -42.67 37.15
C HIS A 435 -38.67 -43.50 36.45
N PRO A 436 -37.74 -44.09 37.22
CA PRO A 436 -36.78 -45.01 36.63
C PRO A 436 -37.56 -46.20 36.01
N LEU A 437 -37.27 -46.47 34.74
CA LEU A 437 -37.79 -47.66 34.10
C LEU A 437 -37.33 -48.90 34.90
N THR A 438 -38.29 -49.61 35.45
CA THR A 438 -38.00 -50.78 36.29
C THR A 438 -38.10 -52.07 35.46
N PRO A 439 -37.28 -53.06 35.75
CA PRO A 439 -37.45 -54.36 35.14
C PRO A 439 -38.90 -54.87 35.24
N GLY A 440 -39.45 -55.40 34.16
CA GLY A 440 -40.84 -55.84 34.05
C GLY A 440 -41.80 -54.86 33.43
N MET A 441 -41.38 -53.59 33.19
CA MET A 441 -42.25 -52.62 32.46
C MET A 441 -42.41 -53.05 31.01
N GLN A 442 -43.67 -52.97 30.52
CA GLN A 442 -44.02 -53.27 29.13
C GLN A 442 -44.07 -52.00 28.32
N GLY A 443 -43.61 -52.09 27.09
CA GLY A 443 -43.60 -51.02 26.09
C GLY A 443 -43.77 -51.57 24.69
N THR A 444 -43.62 -50.73 23.68
CA THR A 444 -43.71 -51.12 22.27
C THR A 444 -42.51 -50.60 21.51
N ALA A 445 -41.88 -51.45 20.69
CA ALA A 445 -40.80 -51.04 19.83
C ALA A 445 -41.30 -50.02 18.77
N VAL A 446 -40.65 -48.86 18.73
CA VAL A 446 -40.98 -47.79 17.77
C VAL A 446 -40.16 -47.93 16.48
N THR A 447 -38.90 -48.38 16.65
CA THR A 447 -38.01 -48.66 15.53
C THR A 447 -37.62 -50.12 15.53
N ILE A 448 -37.00 -50.57 14.42
CA ILE A 448 -36.33 -51.89 14.39
C ILE A 448 -35.24 -51.91 15.47
N LEU A 449 -35.22 -52.94 16.33
CA LEU A 449 -34.15 -53.15 17.34
C LEU A 449 -33.14 -54.18 16.79
N ARG A 450 -31.85 -53.73 16.54
CA ARG A 450 -30.79 -54.60 15.96
C ARG A 450 -29.39 -54.10 16.34
N PRO A 451 -28.83 -54.44 17.44
CA PRO A 451 -29.46 -54.72 18.74
C PRO A 451 -30.04 -53.48 19.40
N SER A 452 -29.76 -52.25 18.91
CA SER A 452 -30.24 -50.99 19.48
C SER A 452 -31.36 -50.38 18.62
N GLY A 453 -32.23 -49.60 19.30
CA GLY A 453 -33.31 -48.85 18.67
C GLY A 453 -34.13 -48.13 19.74
N LYS A 454 -35.36 -47.73 19.41
CA LYS A 454 -36.26 -46.96 20.27
C LYS A 454 -37.53 -47.76 20.60
N ALA A 455 -37.90 -47.74 21.87
CA ALA A 455 -39.16 -48.28 22.36
C ALA A 455 -39.91 -47.23 23.16
N ARG A 456 -41.23 -47.30 23.12
CA ARG A 456 -42.16 -46.42 23.87
C ARG A 456 -42.65 -47.13 25.10
N PHE A 457 -42.45 -46.49 26.26
CA PHE A 457 -43.01 -46.90 27.53
C PHE A 457 -43.91 -45.78 28.04
N ALA A 458 -45.23 -46.06 28.13
CA ALA A 458 -46.24 -45.03 28.33
C ALA A 458 -46.10 -43.91 27.32
N ASP A 459 -45.89 -42.66 27.73
CA ASP A 459 -45.77 -41.51 26.82
C ASP A 459 -44.29 -41.17 26.46
N HIS A 460 -43.34 -41.99 26.92
CA HIS A 460 -41.90 -41.70 26.70
C HIS A 460 -41.27 -42.69 25.72
N VAL A 461 -40.51 -42.14 24.75
CA VAL A 461 -39.70 -42.92 23.82
C VAL A 461 -38.27 -42.93 24.35
N VAL A 462 -37.72 -44.14 24.57
CA VAL A 462 -36.40 -44.35 25.20
C VAL A 462 -35.53 -45.21 24.27
N ASP A 463 -34.24 -44.95 24.26
CA ASP A 463 -33.27 -45.78 23.57
C ASP A 463 -33.10 -47.10 24.33
N VAL A 464 -33.28 -48.21 23.63
CA VAL A 464 -33.23 -49.55 24.18
C VAL A 464 -32.30 -50.46 23.39
N VAL A 465 -31.84 -51.54 24.03
CA VAL A 465 -30.96 -52.55 23.42
C VAL A 465 -31.53 -53.93 23.68
N THR A 466 -31.52 -54.81 22.68
CA THR A 466 -31.87 -56.24 22.85
C THR A 466 -30.61 -57.05 23.16
N GLU A 467 -30.80 -58.23 23.77
CA GLU A 467 -29.70 -59.21 24.01
C GLU A 467 -29.38 -60.06 22.76
N GLY A 468 -29.51 -59.51 21.57
CA GLY A 468 -29.25 -60.18 20.30
C GLY A 468 -30.49 -60.57 19.52
N GLU A 469 -31.68 -60.32 20.03
CA GLU A 469 -32.94 -60.53 19.31
C GLU A 469 -33.16 -59.42 18.29
N PHE A 470 -33.71 -59.79 17.13
CA PHE A 470 -34.20 -58.89 16.13
C PHE A 470 -35.70 -58.62 16.40
N ILE A 471 -36.08 -57.42 16.76
CA ILE A 471 -37.45 -57.03 17.06
C ILE A 471 -37.94 -56.01 16.01
N THR A 472 -39.09 -56.32 15.38
CA THR A 472 -39.72 -55.43 14.42
C THR A 472 -40.46 -54.27 15.11
N PRO A 473 -40.70 -53.15 14.44
CA PRO A 473 -41.49 -52.07 14.96
C PRO A 473 -42.91 -52.54 15.33
N GLN A 474 -43.49 -51.90 16.35
CA GLN A 474 -44.83 -52.20 16.90
C GLN A 474 -44.92 -53.52 17.65
N THR A 475 -43.80 -54.23 17.90
CA THR A 475 -43.80 -55.44 18.71
C THR A 475 -43.76 -55.02 20.19
N PRO A 476 -44.58 -55.68 21.08
CA PRO A 476 -44.48 -55.50 22.52
C PRO A 476 -43.16 -55.92 23.05
N VAL A 477 -42.56 -55.09 23.94
CA VAL A 477 -41.26 -55.34 24.56
C VAL A 477 -41.36 -55.17 26.08
N THR A 478 -40.56 -55.99 26.81
CA THR A 478 -40.50 -55.88 28.26
C THR A 478 -39.05 -55.55 28.67
N VAL A 479 -38.87 -54.59 29.62
CA VAL A 479 -37.59 -54.27 30.22
C VAL A 479 -37.10 -55.42 31.06
N ILE A 480 -35.88 -55.95 30.70
CA ILE A 480 -35.25 -57.02 31.47
C ILE A 480 -34.38 -56.41 32.60
N ARG A 481 -33.58 -55.41 32.27
CA ARG A 481 -32.69 -54.73 33.21
C ARG A 481 -32.36 -53.31 32.74
N THR A 482 -31.92 -52.51 33.67
CA THR A 482 -31.42 -51.16 33.41
C THR A 482 -30.03 -51.03 34.00
N ASP A 483 -29.05 -50.77 33.13
CA ASP A 483 -27.65 -50.55 33.52
C ASP A 483 -27.29 -49.07 33.27
N GLY A 484 -27.52 -48.23 34.24
CA GLY A 484 -27.38 -46.78 34.13
C GLY A 484 -28.31 -46.21 33.04
N MET A 485 -27.78 -45.63 31.94
CA MET A 485 -28.57 -45.12 30.85
C MET A 485 -28.95 -46.19 29.79
N ARG A 486 -28.52 -47.44 29.97
CA ARG A 486 -28.76 -48.53 29.02
C ARG A 486 -29.96 -49.37 29.50
N VAL A 487 -31.04 -49.32 28.75
CA VAL A 487 -32.26 -50.13 29.00
C VAL A 487 -32.23 -51.36 28.11
N VAL A 488 -32.22 -52.54 28.71
CA VAL A 488 -32.21 -53.81 27.96
C VAL A 488 -33.63 -54.38 27.93
N VAL A 489 -34.08 -54.68 26.72
CA VAL A 489 -35.45 -55.18 26.48
C VAL A 489 -35.42 -56.50 25.71
N LYS A 490 -36.50 -57.30 25.85
CA LYS A 490 -36.81 -58.49 24.99
C LYS A 490 -38.25 -58.43 24.48
N SER A 491 -38.53 -59.18 23.40
CA SER A 491 -39.87 -59.35 22.94
C SER A 491 -40.78 -60.01 24.00
N THR A 492 -41.96 -59.45 24.13
CA THR A 492 -43.00 -60.10 24.99
C THR A 492 -43.73 -61.09 24.12
N PRO A 493 -43.84 -62.40 24.53
CA PRO A 493 -44.54 -63.41 23.76
C PRO A 493 -46.04 -63.09 23.56
#